data_3e9b46175707c91071c03761e449672d
#
_entry.id   3e9b46175707c91071c03761e449672d
#
_cell.length_a   1.000
_cell.length_b   1.000
_cell.length_c   1.000
_cell.angle_alpha   90.00
_cell.angle_beta   90.00
_cell.angle_gamma   90.00
#
_symmetry.space_group_name_H-M   'P 1'
#
loop_
_entity.id
_entity.type
_entity.pdbx_description
1 polymer ?
#
loop_
_entity_poly.entity_id
_entity_poly.type
_entity_poly.pdbx_seq_one_letter_code
_entity_poly.pdbx_strand_id
1 'polypeptide(L)'
;MPVLVVAATGLELRAALSVGEVARQGEVVELSAFGRPVLALVCGIGVVNAALALGTALARGDVTGVLNLGVAGSFDLAAHPLGCVRLVEAETWPEFGLLFSGQCAADARGLGFALNGAAPGDADAIFERLAWDASAELARMGLEPGGCPRATSLTVSGVSADPERAQALAVRFGAGLENMEGFALGYGARLSGLPFAQLRAVSNAVGARPPHRWDLPGALAALGLAAQQILAPQAGSAHRA
;
A
#
# COMPACT_ATOMS: atom_id res chain seq x y z
N MET A 1 -11.85 -5.44 17.97
CA MET A 1 -12.31 -5.12 16.61
C MET A 1 -11.22 -5.55 15.63
N PRO A 2 -11.56 -6.05 14.43
CA PRO A 2 -10.60 -6.62 13.48
C PRO A 2 -9.84 -5.57 12.67
N VAL A 3 -8.65 -5.94 12.19
CA VAL A 3 -7.88 -5.19 11.18
C VAL A 3 -8.53 -5.40 9.81
N LEU A 4 -8.63 -4.34 9.01
CA LEU A 4 -9.05 -4.41 7.61
C LEU A 4 -7.82 -4.71 6.73
N VAL A 5 -7.78 -5.90 6.14
CA VAL A 5 -6.78 -6.29 5.15
C VAL A 5 -7.30 -5.94 3.76
N VAL A 6 -6.54 -5.11 3.05
CA VAL A 6 -6.92 -4.59 1.72
C VAL A 6 -5.92 -5.05 0.67
N ALA A 7 -6.41 -5.49 -0.48
CA ALA A 7 -5.60 -5.69 -1.67
C ALA A 7 -6.33 -5.13 -2.91
N ALA A 8 -5.59 -4.79 -3.96
CA ALA A 8 -6.17 -4.26 -5.18
C ALA A 8 -7.01 -5.31 -5.91
N THR A 9 -6.57 -6.56 -5.89
CA THR A 9 -7.20 -7.66 -6.64
C THR A 9 -7.50 -8.86 -5.75
N GLY A 10 -8.50 -9.67 -6.16
CA GLY A 10 -8.78 -10.93 -5.49
C GLY A 10 -7.62 -11.93 -5.59
N LEU A 11 -6.76 -11.82 -6.59
CA LEU A 11 -5.57 -12.65 -6.73
C LEU A 11 -4.55 -12.36 -5.61
N GLU A 12 -4.25 -11.09 -5.37
CA GLU A 12 -3.36 -10.65 -4.29
C GLU A 12 -3.93 -11.01 -2.92
N LEU A 13 -5.22 -10.78 -2.70
CA LEU A 13 -5.85 -11.04 -1.40
C LEU A 13 -5.87 -12.54 -1.08
N ARG A 14 -6.17 -13.41 -2.08
CA ARG A 14 -6.09 -14.88 -1.91
C ARG A 14 -4.68 -15.34 -1.58
N ALA A 15 -3.69 -14.83 -2.32
CA ALA A 15 -2.29 -15.19 -2.10
C ALA A 15 -1.80 -14.72 -0.72
N ALA A 16 -2.13 -13.48 -0.33
CA ALA A 16 -1.72 -12.90 0.94
C ALA A 16 -2.34 -13.60 2.14
N LEU A 17 -3.61 -14.00 2.08
CA LEU A 17 -4.33 -14.59 3.23
C LEU A 17 -4.39 -16.11 3.19
N SER A 18 -3.89 -16.75 2.13
CA SER A 18 -3.96 -18.20 1.91
C SER A 18 -5.40 -18.75 1.96
N VAL A 19 -6.34 -18.03 1.36
CA VAL A 19 -7.76 -18.38 1.30
C VAL A 19 -8.19 -18.76 -0.12
N GLY A 20 -9.18 -19.65 -0.24
CA GLY A 20 -9.67 -20.12 -1.54
C GLY A 20 -10.56 -19.08 -2.25
N GLU A 21 -11.47 -18.47 -1.51
CA GLU A 21 -12.41 -17.48 -2.03
C GLU A 21 -12.25 -16.17 -1.28
N VAL A 22 -12.49 -15.07 -1.99
CA VAL A 22 -12.53 -13.72 -1.44
C VAL A 22 -13.76 -12.99 -1.95
N ALA A 23 -14.12 -11.92 -1.26
CA ALA A 23 -15.21 -11.03 -1.62
C ALA A 23 -15.10 -10.49 -3.06
N ARG A 24 -16.21 -10.02 -3.58
CA ARG A 24 -16.24 -9.18 -4.77
C ARG A 24 -15.58 -7.84 -4.49
N GLN A 25 -15.12 -7.18 -5.53
CA GLN A 25 -14.60 -5.82 -5.39
C GLN A 25 -15.61 -4.91 -4.68
N GLY A 26 -15.13 -4.17 -3.67
CA GLY A 26 -15.92 -3.25 -2.85
C GLY A 26 -16.69 -3.91 -1.71
N GLU A 27 -16.74 -5.23 -1.63
CA GLU A 27 -17.41 -5.96 -0.55
C GLU A 27 -16.43 -6.27 0.59
N VAL A 28 -16.83 -6.03 1.83
CA VAL A 28 -16.07 -6.39 3.02
C VAL A 28 -16.59 -7.72 3.56
N VAL A 29 -15.70 -8.71 3.71
CA VAL A 29 -16.02 -10.00 4.33
C VAL A 29 -15.20 -10.24 5.58
N GLU A 30 -15.82 -10.88 6.57
CA GLU A 30 -15.13 -11.37 7.76
C GLU A 30 -14.57 -12.76 7.48
N LEU A 31 -13.31 -12.97 7.82
CA LEU A 31 -12.67 -14.27 7.70
C LEU A 31 -11.58 -14.46 8.77
N SER A 32 -11.09 -15.69 8.88
CA SER A 32 -9.93 -16.01 9.71
C SER A 32 -8.72 -16.22 8.83
N ALA A 33 -7.68 -15.39 9.01
CA ALA A 33 -6.39 -15.53 8.34
C ALA A 33 -5.33 -15.91 9.38
N PHE A 34 -4.68 -17.05 9.19
CA PHE A 34 -3.62 -17.55 10.08
C PHE A 34 -4.04 -17.61 11.56
N GLY A 35 -5.32 -17.92 11.84
CA GLY A 35 -5.87 -17.97 13.20
C GLY A 35 -6.29 -16.62 13.80
N ARG A 36 -6.20 -15.52 13.03
CA ARG A 36 -6.63 -14.17 13.42
C ARG A 36 -7.91 -13.78 12.68
N PRO A 37 -8.94 -13.26 13.38
CA PRO A 37 -10.09 -12.66 12.70
C PRO A 37 -9.68 -11.36 12.02
N VAL A 38 -10.03 -11.21 10.75
CA VAL A 38 -9.77 -10.02 9.93
C VAL A 38 -10.99 -9.65 9.09
N LEU A 39 -11.11 -8.38 8.73
CA LEU A 39 -11.95 -7.93 7.62
C LEU A 39 -11.11 -7.95 6.34
N ALA A 40 -11.63 -8.47 5.26
CA ALA A 40 -10.94 -8.54 3.98
C ALA A 40 -11.68 -7.74 2.91
N LEU A 41 -10.94 -6.94 2.14
CA LEU A 41 -11.46 -6.06 1.10
C LEU A 41 -10.64 -6.16 -0.18
N VAL A 42 -11.28 -6.44 -1.30
CA VAL A 42 -10.73 -6.17 -2.64
C VAL A 42 -11.13 -4.76 -3.03
N CYS A 43 -10.20 -3.81 -3.02
CA CYS A 43 -10.54 -2.41 -3.28
C CYS A 43 -10.66 -2.07 -4.77
N GLY A 44 -10.07 -2.88 -5.68
CA GLY A 44 -9.91 -2.54 -7.08
C GLY A 44 -8.63 -1.76 -7.35
N ILE A 45 -8.24 -1.72 -8.62
CA ILE A 45 -6.98 -1.08 -9.06
C ILE A 45 -7.16 0.43 -9.15
N GLY A 46 -6.15 1.17 -8.66
CA GLY A 46 -6.00 2.61 -8.80
C GLY A 46 -6.63 3.43 -7.68
N VAL A 47 -6.18 4.68 -7.57
CA VAL A 47 -6.49 5.59 -6.45
C VAL A 47 -7.99 5.82 -6.24
N VAL A 48 -8.77 5.89 -7.32
CA VAL A 48 -10.22 6.15 -7.23
C VAL A 48 -10.95 4.97 -6.62
N ASN A 49 -10.67 3.75 -7.10
CA ASN A 49 -11.26 2.53 -6.55
C ASN A 49 -10.85 2.32 -5.10
N ALA A 50 -9.57 2.50 -4.79
CA ALA A 50 -9.02 2.33 -3.45
C ALA A 50 -9.67 3.30 -2.45
N ALA A 51 -9.79 4.59 -2.82
CA ALA A 51 -10.41 5.61 -1.96
C ALA A 51 -11.90 5.31 -1.71
N LEU A 52 -12.66 4.99 -2.76
CA LEU A 52 -14.09 4.71 -2.68
C LEU A 52 -14.36 3.46 -1.82
N ALA A 53 -13.66 2.37 -2.09
CA ALA A 53 -13.85 1.12 -1.38
C ALA A 53 -13.45 1.24 0.10
N LEU A 54 -12.33 1.93 0.41
CA LEU A 54 -11.92 2.17 1.78
C LEU A 54 -12.94 3.04 2.52
N GLY A 55 -13.39 4.15 1.93
CA GLY A 55 -14.40 5.03 2.55
C GLY A 55 -15.69 4.28 2.91
N THR A 56 -16.16 3.42 2.00
CA THR A 56 -17.33 2.55 2.25
C THR A 56 -17.06 1.55 3.37
N ALA A 57 -15.89 0.92 3.40
CA ALA A 57 -15.52 -0.04 4.43
C ALA A 57 -15.42 0.62 5.82
N LEU A 58 -14.82 1.80 5.91
CA LEU A 58 -14.66 2.54 7.17
C LEU A 58 -15.98 3.06 7.75
N ALA A 59 -16.99 3.29 6.91
CA ALA A 59 -18.33 3.66 7.36
C ALA A 59 -19.00 2.60 8.25
N ARG A 60 -18.48 1.36 8.29
CA ARG A 60 -18.94 0.31 9.22
C ARG A 60 -18.65 0.66 10.69
N GLY A 61 -17.57 1.40 10.97
CA GLY A 61 -17.20 1.83 12.32
C GLY A 61 -16.56 0.74 13.20
N ASP A 62 -16.27 -0.46 12.66
CA ASP A 62 -15.70 -1.61 13.39
C ASP A 62 -14.25 -1.93 13.03
N VAL A 63 -13.59 -1.09 12.25
CA VAL A 63 -12.20 -1.25 11.80
C VAL A 63 -11.22 -0.63 12.81
N THR A 64 -10.17 -1.36 13.19
CA THR A 64 -9.12 -0.87 14.12
C THR A 64 -7.84 -0.44 13.45
N GLY A 65 -7.68 -0.70 12.16
CA GLY A 65 -6.52 -0.33 11.36
C GLY A 65 -6.61 -0.91 9.97
N VAL A 66 -5.77 -0.43 9.07
CA VAL A 66 -5.75 -0.81 7.65
C VAL A 66 -4.39 -1.40 7.31
N LEU A 67 -4.37 -2.66 6.86
CA LEU A 67 -3.20 -3.36 6.35
C LEU A 67 -3.34 -3.56 4.84
N ASN A 68 -2.58 -2.83 4.05
CA ASN A 68 -2.56 -2.97 2.60
C ASN A 68 -1.51 -4.00 2.16
N LEU A 69 -1.93 -5.00 1.40
CA LEU A 69 -1.08 -6.09 0.90
C LEU A 69 -1.18 -6.16 -0.62
N GLY A 70 -0.05 -6.11 -1.32
CA GLY A 70 -0.06 -6.16 -2.77
C GLY A 70 1.32 -6.30 -3.39
N VAL A 71 1.34 -6.34 -4.72
CA VAL A 71 2.58 -6.32 -5.50
C VAL A 71 2.96 -4.90 -5.89
N ALA A 72 4.22 -4.71 -6.30
CA ALA A 72 4.74 -3.44 -6.80
C ALA A 72 5.83 -3.67 -7.85
N GLY A 73 6.05 -2.66 -8.70
CA GLY A 73 7.26 -2.54 -9.51
C GLY A 73 8.42 -1.97 -8.69
N SER A 74 9.65 -2.36 -9.03
CA SER A 74 10.87 -1.81 -8.46
C SER A 74 11.53 -0.83 -9.43
N PHE A 75 11.95 0.33 -8.94
CA PHE A 75 12.78 1.27 -9.70
C PHE A 75 14.25 0.84 -9.76
N ASP A 76 14.69 0.02 -8.79
CA ASP A 76 16.05 -0.52 -8.74
C ASP A 76 16.02 -1.98 -8.26
N LEU A 77 16.18 -2.92 -9.19
CA LEU A 77 16.22 -4.36 -8.88
C LEU A 77 17.48 -4.79 -8.10
N ALA A 78 18.53 -3.98 -8.04
CA ALA A 78 19.67 -4.28 -7.18
C ALA A 78 19.35 -4.03 -5.70
N ALA A 79 18.62 -2.96 -5.40
CA ALA A 79 18.17 -2.63 -4.05
C ALA A 79 16.90 -3.41 -3.65
N HIS A 80 15.99 -3.62 -4.60
CA HIS A 80 14.70 -4.28 -4.40
C HIS A 80 14.47 -5.37 -5.46
N PRO A 81 15.10 -6.55 -5.31
CA PRO A 81 15.03 -7.63 -6.31
C PRO A 81 13.63 -8.24 -6.41
N LEU A 82 13.36 -8.94 -7.53
CA LEU A 82 12.12 -9.68 -7.73
C LEU A 82 11.86 -10.64 -6.56
N GLY A 83 10.61 -10.74 -6.13
CA GLY A 83 10.18 -11.58 -5.01
C GLY A 83 10.54 -11.04 -3.63
N CYS A 84 11.32 -9.95 -3.49
CA CYS A 84 11.51 -9.37 -2.17
C CYS A 84 10.25 -8.66 -1.68
N VAL A 85 10.00 -8.70 -0.36
CA VAL A 85 8.93 -7.97 0.29
C VAL A 85 9.48 -6.77 1.02
N ARG A 86 8.77 -5.65 0.96
CA ARG A 86 9.12 -4.40 1.64
C ARG A 86 7.95 -3.91 2.49
N LEU A 87 8.28 -3.43 3.68
CA LEU A 87 7.37 -2.66 4.52
C LEU A 87 7.51 -1.19 4.13
N VAL A 88 6.46 -0.62 3.55
CA VAL A 88 6.47 0.75 3.06
C VAL A 88 6.29 1.72 4.23
N GLU A 89 7.11 2.78 4.26
CA GLU A 89 7.09 3.82 5.30
C GLU A 89 6.75 5.22 4.78
N ALA A 90 6.65 5.36 3.46
CA ALA A 90 6.16 6.59 2.83
C ALA A 90 5.59 6.31 1.44
N GLU A 91 4.52 7.04 1.13
CA GLU A 91 3.89 7.07 -0.18
C GLU A 91 3.90 8.49 -0.74
N THR A 92 4.15 8.61 -2.05
CA THR A 92 4.02 9.86 -2.77
C THR A 92 3.09 9.67 -3.96
N TRP A 93 2.15 10.59 -4.17
CA TRP A 93 1.26 10.65 -5.32
C TRP A 93 1.72 11.72 -6.31
N PRO A 94 2.56 11.36 -7.32
CA PRO A 94 3.24 12.33 -8.18
C PRO A 94 2.32 13.10 -9.11
N GLU A 95 1.08 12.69 -9.31
CA GLU A 95 0.12 13.35 -10.20
C GLU A 95 -0.79 14.36 -9.48
N PHE A 96 -0.67 14.56 -8.16
CA PHE A 96 -1.43 15.58 -7.44
C PHE A 96 -0.76 16.95 -7.54
N GLY A 97 -1.42 17.92 -8.14
CA GLY A 97 -0.93 19.31 -8.25
C GLY A 97 -1.06 19.92 -9.65
N LEU A 98 -0.24 20.95 -9.91
CA LEU A 98 -0.11 21.57 -11.22
C LEU A 98 0.81 20.73 -12.11
N LEU A 99 0.29 20.25 -13.23
CA LEU A 99 1.06 19.48 -14.19
C LEU A 99 1.41 20.33 -15.41
N PHE A 100 2.70 20.60 -15.59
CA PHE A 100 3.21 21.36 -16.73
C PHE A 100 3.68 20.42 -17.85
N SER A 101 3.60 20.88 -19.09
CA SER A 101 4.07 20.12 -20.26
C SER A 101 5.53 19.70 -20.10
N GLY A 102 5.82 18.44 -20.39
CA GLY A 102 7.17 17.86 -20.29
C GLY A 102 7.63 17.51 -18.87
N GLN A 103 6.80 17.69 -17.87
CA GLN A 103 7.11 17.23 -16.50
C GLN A 103 6.61 15.81 -16.23
N CYS A 104 7.42 15.02 -15.52
CA CYS A 104 7.06 13.65 -15.12
C CYS A 104 6.11 13.59 -13.92
N ALA A 105 5.97 14.69 -13.17
CA ALA A 105 5.14 14.79 -11.98
C ALA A 105 4.61 16.22 -11.78
N ALA A 106 3.52 16.34 -11.05
CA ALA A 106 2.88 17.61 -10.73
C ALA A 106 3.63 18.38 -9.62
N ASP A 107 3.35 19.68 -9.53
CA ASP A 107 3.74 20.56 -8.42
C ASP A 107 2.55 20.68 -7.45
N ALA A 108 2.55 19.87 -6.41
CA ALA A 108 1.48 19.83 -5.43
C ALA A 108 1.39 21.14 -4.63
N ARG A 109 2.52 21.72 -4.27
CA ARG A 109 2.57 22.98 -3.48
C ARG A 109 2.21 24.18 -4.31
N GLY A 110 2.60 24.23 -5.58
CA GLY A 110 2.21 25.26 -6.52
C GLY A 110 0.70 25.36 -6.75
N LEU A 111 -0.06 24.28 -6.49
CA LEU A 111 -1.52 24.29 -6.52
C LEU A 111 -2.13 25.24 -5.46
N GLY A 112 -1.42 25.49 -4.34
CA GLY A 112 -1.87 26.39 -3.29
C GLY A 112 -2.90 25.79 -2.30
N PHE A 113 -3.26 24.53 -2.44
CA PHE A 113 -4.22 23.83 -1.58
C PHE A 113 -3.62 22.51 -1.09
N ALA A 114 -3.72 22.25 0.22
CA ALA A 114 -3.43 20.95 0.78
C ALA A 114 -4.58 19.97 0.46
N LEU A 115 -4.25 18.72 0.24
CA LEU A 115 -5.21 17.65 -0.10
C LEU A 115 -6.27 17.45 1.01
N ASN A 116 -5.90 17.63 2.27
CA ASN A 116 -6.77 17.48 3.43
C ASN A 116 -7.52 18.77 3.82
N GLY A 117 -7.43 19.82 3.02
CA GLY A 117 -8.11 21.10 3.28
C GLY A 117 -7.49 21.97 4.38
N ALA A 118 -6.36 21.56 4.97
CA ALA A 118 -5.58 22.38 5.89
C ALA A 118 -4.96 23.59 5.15
N ALA A 119 -4.63 24.66 5.87
CA ALA A 119 -3.89 25.76 5.26
C ALA A 119 -2.48 25.29 4.83
N PRO A 120 -1.92 25.79 3.71
CA PRO A 120 -0.64 25.27 3.18
C PRO A 120 0.56 25.39 4.13
N GLY A 121 0.47 26.24 5.16
CA GLY A 121 1.49 26.43 6.20
C GLY A 121 1.28 25.60 7.46
N ASP A 122 0.16 24.89 7.58
CA ASP A 122 -0.14 24.11 8.76
C ASP A 122 0.74 22.86 8.84
N ALA A 123 1.08 22.45 10.06
CA ALA A 123 1.95 21.29 10.29
C ALA A 123 1.34 19.96 9.85
N ASP A 124 0.01 19.90 9.78
CA ASP A 124 -0.77 18.73 9.35
C ASP A 124 -1.21 18.82 7.87
N ALA A 125 -0.79 19.85 7.14
CA ALA A 125 -1.10 19.97 5.71
C ALA A 125 -0.50 18.82 4.92
N ILE A 126 -1.35 18.07 4.23
CA ILE A 126 -0.99 16.94 3.38
C ILE A 126 -1.04 17.39 1.92
N PHE A 127 0.07 17.22 1.23
CA PHE A 127 0.17 17.42 -0.21
C PHE A 127 0.33 16.06 -0.91
N GLU A 128 1.36 15.90 -1.73
CA GLU A 128 1.63 14.69 -2.50
C GLU A 128 2.26 13.56 -1.69
N ARG A 129 2.69 13.79 -0.44
CA ARG A 129 3.48 12.82 0.33
C ARG A 129 2.87 12.54 1.70
N LEU A 130 2.83 11.24 2.04
CA LEU A 130 2.57 10.71 3.37
C LEU A 130 3.79 9.95 3.87
N ALA A 131 4.06 10.04 5.18
CA ALA A 131 5.07 9.22 5.84
C ALA A 131 4.55 8.77 7.22
N TRP A 132 5.00 7.61 7.67
CA TRP A 132 4.62 7.00 8.95
C TRP A 132 5.73 6.10 9.49
N ASP A 133 5.75 5.88 10.80
CA ASP A 133 6.53 4.80 11.39
C ASP A 133 5.78 3.48 11.22
N ALA A 134 6.17 2.70 10.23
CA ALA A 134 5.49 1.47 9.89
C ALA A 134 5.51 0.42 11.01
N SER A 135 6.53 0.41 11.89
CA SER A 135 6.55 -0.46 13.07
C SER A 135 5.56 0.00 14.13
N ALA A 136 5.52 1.30 14.42
CA ALA A 136 4.56 1.85 15.36
C ALA A 136 3.12 1.65 14.90
N GLU A 137 2.85 1.82 13.61
CA GLU A 137 1.52 1.59 13.03
C GLU A 137 1.09 0.12 13.12
N LEU A 138 1.99 -0.84 12.83
CA LEU A 138 1.72 -2.27 13.03
C LEU A 138 1.46 -2.58 14.52
N ALA A 139 2.27 -2.06 15.43
CA ALA A 139 2.09 -2.26 16.86
C ALA A 139 0.72 -1.74 17.36
N ARG A 140 0.24 -0.60 16.85
CA ARG A 140 -1.11 -0.07 17.13
C ARG A 140 -2.22 -1.03 16.66
N MET A 141 -1.98 -1.84 15.65
CA MET A 141 -2.87 -2.90 15.17
C MET A 141 -2.70 -4.23 15.91
N GLY A 142 -1.77 -4.32 16.87
CA GLY A 142 -1.39 -5.58 17.52
C GLY A 142 -0.68 -6.56 16.59
N LEU A 143 0.12 -6.02 15.65
CA LEU A 143 0.89 -6.74 14.64
C LEU A 143 2.38 -6.45 14.81
N GLU A 144 3.23 -7.38 14.34
CA GLU A 144 4.69 -7.25 14.38
C GLU A 144 5.25 -7.06 12.97
N PRO A 145 6.33 -6.30 12.78
CA PRO A 145 6.87 -5.98 11.45
C PRO A 145 7.50 -7.16 10.69
N GLY A 146 7.62 -8.34 11.30
CA GLY A 146 8.10 -9.56 10.63
C GLY A 146 9.55 -9.49 10.09
N GLY A 147 10.33 -8.48 10.45
CA GLY A 147 11.71 -8.29 9.95
C GLY A 147 11.78 -7.80 8.49
N CYS A 148 10.67 -7.39 7.88
CA CYS A 148 10.65 -6.89 6.49
C CYS A 148 11.47 -5.61 6.36
N PRO A 149 12.44 -5.54 5.41
CA PRO A 149 13.16 -4.32 5.10
C PRO A 149 12.22 -3.22 4.61
N ARG A 150 12.59 -1.95 4.86
CA ARG A 150 11.77 -0.80 4.56
C ARG A 150 11.99 -0.28 3.14
N ALA A 151 11.00 0.42 2.60
CA ALA A 151 11.09 1.14 1.35
C ALA A 151 10.16 2.35 1.33
N THR A 152 10.42 3.29 0.42
CA THR A 152 9.48 4.32 0.00
C THR A 152 8.85 3.92 -1.32
N SER A 153 7.62 4.37 -1.57
CA SER A 153 6.88 4.01 -2.77
C SER A 153 6.18 5.20 -3.41
N LEU A 154 5.92 5.10 -4.70
CA LEU A 154 5.02 5.99 -5.42
C LEU A 154 3.69 5.28 -5.68
N THR A 155 2.61 6.02 -5.49
CA THR A 155 1.29 5.62 -5.99
C THR A 155 1.00 6.41 -7.26
N VAL A 156 0.91 5.73 -8.40
CA VAL A 156 0.68 6.36 -9.70
C VAL A 156 -0.73 6.08 -10.22
N SER A 157 -1.31 7.06 -10.92
CA SER A 157 -2.60 6.89 -11.60
C SER A 157 -2.45 6.04 -12.87
N GLY A 158 -1.29 6.10 -13.52
CA GLY A 158 -0.90 5.28 -14.67
C GLY A 158 0.50 4.73 -14.48
N VAL A 159 0.65 3.40 -14.55
CA VAL A 159 1.96 2.74 -14.39
C VAL A 159 2.97 3.23 -15.42
N SER A 160 4.21 3.37 -15.00
CA SER A 160 5.32 3.75 -15.89
C SER A 160 5.57 2.65 -16.93
N ALA A 161 5.27 2.94 -18.19
CA ALA A 161 5.33 1.96 -19.29
C ALA A 161 6.70 1.93 -19.98
N ASP A 162 7.53 2.94 -19.78
CA ASP A 162 8.82 3.10 -20.39
C ASP A 162 9.92 3.46 -19.37
N PRO A 163 11.19 3.16 -19.67
CA PRO A 163 12.31 3.43 -18.76
C PRO A 163 12.57 4.93 -18.51
N GLU A 164 12.23 5.82 -19.44
CA GLU A 164 12.47 7.25 -19.32
C GLU A 164 11.60 7.86 -18.22
N ARG A 165 10.29 7.57 -18.23
CA ARG A 165 9.38 7.97 -17.14
C ARG A 165 9.80 7.34 -15.81
N ALA A 166 10.13 6.06 -15.81
CA ALA A 166 10.58 5.37 -14.61
C ALA A 166 11.81 6.05 -13.99
N GLN A 167 12.82 6.33 -14.79
CA GLN A 167 14.04 7.01 -14.35
C GLN A 167 13.74 8.43 -13.82
N ALA A 168 12.92 9.19 -14.53
CA ALA A 168 12.56 10.56 -14.12
C ALA A 168 11.86 10.59 -12.75
N LEU A 169 10.92 9.67 -12.50
CA LEU A 169 10.23 9.54 -11.22
C LEU A 169 11.16 9.06 -10.11
N ALA A 170 11.99 8.05 -10.38
CA ALA A 170 12.97 7.55 -9.42
C ALA A 170 13.94 8.64 -8.95
N VAL A 171 14.49 9.42 -9.88
CA VAL A 171 15.41 10.53 -9.56
C VAL A 171 14.70 11.64 -8.78
N ARG A 172 13.49 12.01 -9.18
CA ARG A 172 12.76 13.13 -8.55
C ARG A 172 12.35 12.83 -7.10
N PHE A 173 11.92 11.60 -6.82
CA PHE A 173 11.32 11.25 -5.52
C PHE A 173 12.19 10.32 -4.66
N GLY A 174 13.27 9.75 -5.20
CA GLY A 174 14.09 8.78 -4.48
C GLY A 174 13.30 7.54 -4.03
N ALA A 175 12.23 7.20 -4.76
CA ALA A 175 11.37 6.09 -4.39
C ALA A 175 11.93 4.74 -4.86
N GLY A 176 11.74 3.71 -4.05
CA GLY A 176 12.16 2.34 -4.39
C GLY A 176 11.12 1.56 -5.19
N LEU A 177 9.83 1.86 -5.00
CA LEU A 177 8.72 1.07 -5.52
C LEU A 177 7.66 1.95 -6.23
N GLU A 178 6.89 1.31 -7.13
CA GLU A 178 5.71 1.88 -7.79
C GLU A 178 4.51 0.98 -7.58
N ASN A 179 3.39 1.55 -7.14
CA ASN A 179 2.08 0.90 -7.01
C ASN A 179 0.95 1.84 -7.45
N MET A 180 -0.32 1.47 -7.28
CA MET A 180 -1.45 2.27 -7.75
C MET A 180 -2.48 2.62 -6.65
N GLU A 181 -2.34 2.19 -5.40
CA GLU A 181 -3.37 2.33 -4.35
C GLU A 181 -2.85 2.92 -3.04
N GLY A 182 -1.56 2.73 -2.73
CA GLY A 182 -1.00 2.91 -1.39
C GLY A 182 -1.25 4.28 -0.79
N PHE A 183 -1.10 5.36 -1.58
CA PHE A 183 -1.37 6.72 -1.12
C PHE A 183 -2.84 6.90 -0.74
N ALA A 184 -3.78 6.43 -1.57
CA ALA A 184 -5.21 6.60 -1.30
C ALA A 184 -5.64 5.87 -0.03
N LEU A 185 -5.14 4.65 0.19
CA LEU A 185 -5.43 3.85 1.38
C LEU A 185 -4.79 4.47 2.64
N GLY A 186 -3.52 4.88 2.56
CA GLY A 186 -2.83 5.56 3.66
C GLY A 186 -3.46 6.90 4.02
N TYR A 187 -3.87 7.68 3.02
CA TYR A 187 -4.56 8.94 3.20
C TYR A 187 -5.93 8.76 3.89
N GLY A 188 -6.74 7.83 3.40
CA GLY A 188 -8.04 7.55 4.00
C GLY A 188 -7.94 7.04 5.45
N ALA A 189 -6.97 6.15 5.74
CA ALA A 189 -6.71 5.70 7.11
C ALA A 189 -6.29 6.87 8.02
N ARG A 190 -5.39 7.74 7.55
CA ARG A 190 -4.92 8.92 8.29
C ARG A 190 -6.05 9.90 8.62
N LEU A 191 -6.92 10.22 7.64
CA LEU A 191 -8.07 11.08 7.87
C LEU A 191 -9.07 10.50 8.87
N SER A 192 -9.11 9.17 8.97
CA SER A 192 -9.98 8.43 9.90
C SER A 192 -9.32 8.19 11.27
N GLY A 193 -8.08 8.66 11.51
CA GLY A 193 -7.33 8.44 12.75
C GLY A 193 -6.90 7.00 12.97
N LEU A 194 -6.95 6.16 11.94
CA LEU A 194 -6.62 4.74 12.00
C LEU A 194 -5.15 4.47 11.67
N PRO A 195 -4.50 3.48 12.33
CA PRO A 195 -3.19 3.02 11.93
C PRO A 195 -3.21 2.42 10.53
N PHE A 196 -2.11 2.66 9.79
CA PHE A 196 -1.92 2.17 8.43
C PHE A 196 -0.56 1.51 8.28
N ALA A 197 -0.54 0.32 7.69
CA ALA A 197 0.69 -0.34 7.27
C ALA A 197 0.52 -0.93 5.87
N GLN A 198 1.63 -1.05 5.13
CA GLN A 198 1.62 -1.54 3.76
C GLN A 198 2.81 -2.43 3.47
N LEU A 199 2.54 -3.64 2.93
CA LEU A 199 3.56 -4.53 2.39
C LEU A 199 3.43 -4.60 0.88
N ARG A 200 4.58 -4.55 0.21
CA ARG A 200 4.68 -4.73 -1.24
C ARG A 200 5.70 -5.80 -1.58
N ALA A 201 5.28 -6.78 -2.38
CA ALA A 201 6.17 -7.77 -2.99
C ALA A 201 6.55 -7.32 -4.40
N VAL A 202 7.83 -7.34 -4.74
CA VAL A 202 8.31 -6.88 -6.04
C VAL A 202 8.04 -7.92 -7.12
N SER A 203 7.20 -7.56 -8.10
CA SER A 203 6.82 -8.43 -9.22
C SER A 203 7.54 -8.13 -10.52
N ASN A 204 8.08 -6.91 -10.70
CA ASN A 204 8.70 -6.47 -11.95
C ASN A 204 9.62 -5.27 -11.74
N ALA A 205 10.44 -4.96 -12.75
CA ALA A 205 11.06 -3.64 -12.86
C ALA A 205 10.05 -2.63 -13.40
N VAL A 206 10.04 -1.40 -12.84
CA VAL A 206 9.25 -0.28 -13.36
C VAL A 206 9.74 0.08 -14.77
N GLY A 207 8.83 0.43 -15.68
CA GLY A 207 9.16 0.70 -17.07
C GLY A 207 9.41 -0.55 -17.93
N ALA A 208 9.37 -1.75 -17.35
CA ALA A 208 9.54 -2.99 -18.10
C ALA A 208 8.21 -3.53 -18.63
N ARG A 209 8.00 -3.40 -19.90
CA ARG A 209 6.91 -4.02 -20.67
C ARG A 209 7.52 -4.73 -21.87
N PRO A 210 7.08 -5.87 -22.27
CA PRO A 210 5.89 -6.65 -21.95
C PRO A 210 6.03 -7.53 -20.69
N PRO A 211 4.91 -8.16 -20.24
CA PRO A 211 4.80 -8.88 -18.95
C PRO A 211 5.70 -10.12 -18.77
N HIS A 212 6.33 -10.66 -19.83
CA HIS A 212 7.23 -11.83 -19.70
C HIS A 212 8.48 -11.56 -18.84
N ARG A 213 8.72 -10.30 -18.44
CA ARG A 213 9.77 -9.90 -17.49
C ARG A 213 9.26 -9.79 -16.06
N TRP A 214 8.07 -10.25 -15.80
CA TRP A 214 7.43 -10.20 -14.48
C TRP A 214 7.52 -11.55 -13.80
N ASP A 215 7.81 -11.53 -12.50
CA ASP A 215 7.67 -12.69 -11.61
C ASP A 215 6.48 -12.48 -10.67
N LEU A 216 5.29 -12.39 -11.23
CA LEU A 216 4.07 -12.26 -10.44
C LEU A 216 3.82 -13.47 -9.52
N PRO A 217 4.00 -14.74 -9.96
CA PRO A 217 3.84 -15.90 -9.08
C PRO A 217 4.80 -15.87 -7.88
N GLY A 218 6.09 -15.57 -8.10
CA GLY A 218 7.08 -15.46 -7.02
C GLY A 218 6.76 -14.33 -6.04
N ALA A 219 6.35 -13.16 -6.56
CA ALA A 219 5.93 -12.04 -5.72
C ALA A 219 4.71 -12.38 -4.86
N LEU A 220 3.69 -13.04 -5.42
CA LEU A 220 2.50 -13.46 -4.68
C LEU A 220 2.82 -14.50 -3.60
N ALA A 221 3.70 -15.45 -3.89
CA ALA A 221 4.14 -16.45 -2.90
C ALA A 221 4.89 -15.76 -1.73
N ALA A 222 5.81 -14.83 -2.05
CA ALA A 222 6.54 -14.06 -1.05
C ALA A 222 5.61 -13.17 -0.20
N LEU A 223 4.61 -12.54 -0.83
CA LEU A 223 3.60 -11.74 -0.14
C LEU A 223 2.82 -12.58 0.88
N GLY A 224 2.41 -13.81 0.51
CA GLY A 224 1.71 -14.73 1.40
C GLY A 224 2.55 -15.11 2.63
N LEU A 225 3.83 -15.43 2.44
CA LEU A 225 4.75 -15.73 3.55
C LEU A 225 4.93 -14.52 4.49
N ALA A 226 5.10 -13.33 3.95
CA ALA A 226 5.24 -12.11 4.76
C ALA A 226 3.94 -11.76 5.49
N ALA A 227 2.80 -11.89 4.85
CA ALA A 227 1.50 -11.68 5.48
C ALA A 227 1.25 -12.68 6.63
N GLN A 228 1.63 -13.94 6.47
CA GLN A 228 1.57 -14.94 7.53
C GLN A 228 2.43 -14.54 8.73
N GLN A 229 3.67 -14.07 8.51
CA GLN A 229 4.56 -13.65 9.59
C GLN A 229 3.99 -12.48 10.40
N ILE A 230 3.26 -11.56 9.76
CA ILE A 230 2.69 -10.37 10.41
C ILE A 230 1.34 -10.69 11.06
N LEU A 231 0.49 -11.51 10.42
CA LEU A 231 -0.87 -11.77 10.89
C LEU A 231 -0.96 -12.94 11.87
N ALA A 232 -0.06 -13.92 11.82
CA ALA A 232 -0.11 -15.05 12.73
C ALA A 232 0.06 -14.59 14.19
N PRO A 233 -0.74 -15.13 15.14
CA PRO A 233 -0.55 -14.85 16.55
C PRO A 233 0.86 -15.23 16.99
N GLN A 234 1.56 -14.34 17.68
CA GLN A 234 2.87 -14.64 18.23
C GLN A 234 2.74 -15.66 19.37
N ALA A 235 3.63 -16.66 19.38
CA ALA A 235 3.69 -17.67 20.45
C ALA A 235 4.14 -16.98 21.76
N GLY A 236 3.22 -16.42 22.51
CA GLY A 236 3.49 -15.68 23.76
C GLY A 236 2.39 -14.73 24.21
N SER A 237 1.40 -14.42 23.35
CA SER A 237 0.30 -13.52 23.73
C SER A 237 -0.86 -14.21 24.47
N ALA A 238 -0.77 -15.51 24.76
CA ALA A 238 -1.82 -16.30 25.44
C ALA A 238 -1.88 -16.12 26.96
N HIS A 239 -1.09 -15.24 27.58
CA HIS A 239 -1.06 -15.06 29.04
C HIS A 239 -1.14 -13.58 29.47
N ARG A 240 -2.21 -12.88 29.07
CA ARG A 240 -2.71 -11.68 29.80
C ARG A 240 -4.22 -11.54 29.51
N ALA A 241 -5.00 -12.34 30.18
CA ALA A 241 -6.42 -12.12 30.41
C ALA A 241 -6.62 -11.88 31.92
#